data_59ce019cdc9623e21750502463a7ad28
#
_entry.id   59ce019cdc9623e21750502463a7ad28
#
_cell.length_a   1.000
_cell.length_b   1.000
_cell.length_c   1.000
_cell.angle_alpha   90.00
_cell.angle_beta   90.00
_cell.angle_gamma   90.00
#
_symmetry.space_group_name_H-M   'P 1'
#
loop_
_entity.id
_entity.type
_entity.pdbx_description
1 polymer ?
#
loop_
_entity_poly.entity_id
_entity_poly.type
_entity_poly.pdbx_seq_one_letter_code
_entity_poly.pdbx_strand_id
1 'polypeptide(L)'
;MANLTRRQWLKVGLAVGGMVTFGLSYRDVAKRAIDGLLNGTSGKVTRDRIFGNALIPEAQAQTHWQQNPQQTIAMTQCFGCWTQCGIRARVNADGKVIRIAGNPYHPLSQEHPIDSSVPFSEAMEQLAGESGLDARSTACARGATLLESLYSPLRLLEPMKRVGKRGEGKWQRISFEQLIEEVVEGGDLFGEGHVDGLRAIHAPDTPIDAKHPSFGPKTNQLLVTNTSDEGRDAFLRRFALNSFGSKNFGA
;
A
#
# COMPACT_ATOMS: atom_id res chain seq x y z
N MET A 1 6.18 -56.46 30.60
CA MET A 1 6.70 -55.37 29.72
C MET A 1 6.16 -55.62 28.32
N ALA A 2 5.35 -54.70 27.79
CA ALA A 2 4.73 -54.88 26.49
C ALA A 2 5.81 -54.71 25.39
N ASN A 3 6.01 -55.77 24.59
CA ASN A 3 6.94 -55.73 23.44
C ASN A 3 6.32 -54.89 22.33
N LEU A 4 6.80 -53.67 22.19
CA LEU A 4 6.41 -52.80 21.10
C LEU A 4 7.00 -53.28 19.79
N THR A 5 6.20 -53.35 18.74
CA THR A 5 6.65 -53.66 17.38
C THR A 5 7.51 -52.52 16.79
N ARG A 6 8.38 -52.80 15.81
CA ARG A 6 9.18 -51.78 15.08
C ARG A 6 8.35 -50.60 14.60
N ARG A 7 7.11 -50.84 14.12
CA ARG A 7 6.20 -49.79 13.63
C ARG A 7 5.65 -48.93 14.79
N GLN A 8 5.43 -49.51 15.97
CA GLN A 8 5.03 -48.79 17.17
C GLN A 8 6.16 -47.92 17.72
N TRP A 9 7.41 -48.44 17.71
CA TRP A 9 8.58 -47.68 18.09
C TRP A 9 8.81 -46.47 17.18
N LEU A 10 8.63 -46.59 15.85
CA LEU A 10 8.72 -45.48 14.89
C LEU A 10 7.63 -44.41 15.16
N LYS A 11 6.39 -44.84 15.47
CA LYS A 11 5.30 -43.91 15.79
C LYS A 11 5.58 -43.15 17.08
N VAL A 12 6.07 -43.84 18.11
CA VAL A 12 6.43 -43.22 19.40
C VAL A 12 7.61 -42.27 19.21
N GLY A 13 8.63 -42.65 18.46
CA GLY A 13 9.78 -41.78 18.12
C GLY A 13 9.38 -40.51 17.36
N LEU A 14 8.49 -40.61 16.37
CA LEU A 14 7.95 -39.47 15.63
C LEU A 14 7.09 -38.57 16.52
N ALA A 15 6.26 -39.16 17.40
CA ALA A 15 5.41 -38.38 18.32
C ALA A 15 6.26 -37.64 19.36
N VAL A 16 7.22 -38.30 19.96
CA VAL A 16 8.13 -37.71 20.96
C VAL A 16 9.04 -36.68 20.31
N GLY A 17 9.64 -36.99 19.13
CA GLY A 17 10.45 -36.05 18.38
C GLY A 17 9.66 -34.82 17.93
N GLY A 18 8.43 -35.00 17.47
CA GLY A 18 7.50 -33.92 17.14
C GLY A 18 7.14 -33.06 18.35
N MET A 19 6.85 -33.63 19.48
CA MET A 19 6.58 -32.91 20.73
C MET A 19 7.80 -32.14 21.25
N VAL A 20 9.00 -32.71 21.14
CA VAL A 20 10.24 -32.04 21.55
C VAL A 20 10.57 -30.87 20.64
N THR A 21 10.49 -31.06 19.33
CA THR A 21 10.71 -29.96 18.36
C THR A 21 9.67 -28.87 18.48
N PHE A 22 8.39 -29.23 18.64
CA PHE A 22 7.31 -28.28 18.90
C PHE A 22 7.53 -27.54 20.22
N GLY A 23 7.82 -28.25 21.29
CA GLY A 23 8.09 -27.65 22.61
C GLY A 23 9.29 -26.75 22.64
N LEU A 24 10.38 -27.08 21.92
CA LEU A 24 11.55 -26.21 21.79
C LEU A 24 11.25 -24.97 20.93
N SER A 25 10.47 -25.13 19.87
CA SER A 25 10.10 -24.00 19.00
C SER A 25 9.15 -23.02 19.70
N TYR A 26 8.29 -23.50 20.59
CA TYR A 26 7.31 -22.69 21.33
C TYR A 26 7.71 -22.41 22.78
N ARG A 27 8.88 -22.83 23.21
CA ARG A 27 9.39 -22.61 24.57
C ARG A 27 9.31 -21.14 25.02
N ASP A 28 9.67 -20.22 24.13
CA ASP A 28 9.64 -18.80 24.43
C ASP A 28 8.20 -18.26 24.50
N VAL A 29 7.28 -18.81 23.70
CA VAL A 29 5.85 -18.47 23.75
C VAL A 29 5.23 -18.99 25.06
N ALA A 30 5.54 -20.23 25.43
CA ALA A 30 5.05 -20.82 26.68
C ALA A 30 5.59 -20.08 27.92
N LYS A 31 6.88 -19.71 27.92
CA LYS A 31 7.45 -18.88 29.00
C LYS A 31 6.73 -17.54 29.11
N ARG A 32 6.46 -16.87 28.01
CA ARG A 32 5.77 -15.58 28.01
C ARG A 32 4.33 -15.71 28.49
N ALA A 33 3.62 -16.75 28.08
CA ALA A 33 2.27 -16.99 28.54
C ALA A 33 2.25 -17.24 30.07
N ILE A 34 3.20 -18.02 30.60
CA ILE A 34 3.36 -18.28 32.01
C ILE A 34 3.76 -17.01 32.77
N ASP A 35 4.72 -16.27 32.30
CA ASP A 35 5.12 -14.97 32.86
C ASP A 35 3.97 -13.97 32.87
N GLY A 36 3.19 -13.91 31.80
CA GLY A 36 1.99 -13.06 31.72
C GLY A 36 0.91 -13.47 32.74
N LEU A 37 0.70 -14.76 32.92
CA LEU A 37 -0.27 -15.31 33.89
C LEU A 37 0.17 -15.13 35.36
N LEU A 38 1.46 -15.33 35.63
CA LEU A 38 1.97 -15.31 37.02
C LEU A 38 2.32 -13.89 37.49
N ASN A 39 2.82 -13.04 36.61
CA ASN A 39 3.36 -11.71 36.98
C ASN A 39 2.47 -10.56 36.57
N GLY A 40 1.30 -10.82 35.96
CA GLY A 40 0.37 -9.77 35.55
C GLY A 40 0.97 -8.75 34.57
N THR A 41 2.07 -9.08 33.92
CA THR A 41 2.73 -8.19 32.95
C THR A 41 2.04 -8.32 31.59
N SER A 42 0.82 -7.80 31.52
CA SER A 42 0.21 -7.51 30.23
C SER A 42 1.11 -6.47 29.55
N GLY A 43 1.73 -6.86 28.47
CA GLY A 43 2.25 -5.90 27.52
C GLY A 43 3.75 -5.62 27.51
N LYS A 44 4.61 -6.48 28.06
CA LYS A 44 6.03 -6.41 27.68
C LYS A 44 6.17 -6.78 26.21
N VAL A 45 6.44 -5.77 25.39
CA VAL A 45 6.67 -5.90 23.98
C VAL A 45 7.85 -6.83 23.75
N THR A 46 7.57 -7.94 23.11
CA THR A 46 8.60 -8.85 22.67
C THR A 46 9.12 -8.38 21.32
N ARG A 47 10.44 -8.23 21.21
CA ARG A 47 11.10 -8.05 19.92
C ARG A 47 10.69 -9.19 19.00
N ASP A 48 10.06 -8.85 17.88
CA ASP A 48 9.89 -9.80 16.80
C ASP A 48 11.27 -10.10 16.21
N ARG A 49 11.65 -11.37 16.18
CA ARG A 49 12.93 -11.81 15.61
C ARG A 49 12.98 -11.66 14.10
N ILE A 50 11.82 -11.63 13.44
CA ILE A 50 11.70 -11.54 11.97
C ILE A 50 11.72 -10.08 11.53
N PHE A 51 11.01 -9.21 12.23
CA PHE A 51 10.82 -7.81 11.85
C PHE A 51 11.58 -6.79 12.72
N GLY A 52 12.44 -7.25 13.60
CA GLY A 52 13.26 -6.38 14.45
C GLY A 52 12.45 -5.56 15.46
N ASN A 53 12.68 -4.25 15.53
CA ASN A 53 12.01 -3.34 16.46
C ASN A 53 10.63 -2.86 15.96
N ALA A 54 10.06 -3.45 14.91
CA ALA A 54 8.97 -2.88 14.15
C ALA A 54 7.60 -2.95 14.85
N LEU A 55 7.43 -3.78 15.88
CA LEU A 55 6.13 -4.08 16.47
C LEU A 55 5.99 -3.69 17.93
N ILE A 56 6.58 -2.55 18.33
CA ILE A 56 6.18 -1.94 19.59
C ILE A 56 4.89 -1.17 19.33
N PRO A 57 3.72 -1.58 19.85
CA PRO A 57 2.54 -0.74 19.81
C PRO A 57 2.88 0.59 20.46
N GLU A 58 2.54 1.70 19.81
CA GLU A 58 2.83 3.04 20.38
C GLU A 58 2.26 3.19 21.79
N ALA A 59 1.12 2.56 22.06
CA ALA A 59 0.47 2.55 23.35
C ALA A 59 1.28 1.87 24.47
N GLN A 60 2.21 0.98 24.16
CA GLN A 60 3.02 0.26 25.16
C GLN A 60 4.39 0.86 25.40
N ALA A 61 4.84 1.74 24.52
CA ALA A 61 6.18 2.33 24.61
C ALA A 61 6.24 3.53 25.58
N GLN A 62 5.09 4.18 25.84
CA GLN A 62 5.03 5.40 26.63
C GLN A 62 3.75 5.44 27.46
N THR A 63 3.86 5.72 28.74
CA THR A 63 2.72 6.04 29.60
C THR A 63 2.09 7.39 29.26
N HIS A 64 2.88 8.28 28.66
CA HIS A 64 2.46 9.59 28.18
C HIS A 64 3.03 9.84 26.80
N TRP A 65 2.26 10.51 25.95
CA TRP A 65 2.73 10.91 24.63
C TRP A 65 3.73 12.06 24.72
N GLN A 66 4.85 11.92 24.04
CA GLN A 66 5.85 12.97 23.90
C GLN A 66 6.17 13.20 22.44
N GLN A 67 6.08 14.45 22.00
CA GLN A 67 6.47 14.83 20.65
C GLN A 67 7.99 14.76 20.49
N ASN A 68 8.45 13.98 19.52
CA ASN A 68 9.85 14.02 19.13
C ASN A 68 10.08 15.27 18.25
N PRO A 69 10.92 16.23 18.67
CA PRO A 69 11.15 17.48 17.94
C PRO A 69 11.81 17.27 16.56
N GLN A 70 12.44 16.12 16.33
CA GLN A 70 13.05 15.76 15.05
C GLN A 70 12.09 15.03 14.11
N GLN A 71 10.83 14.91 14.47
CA GLN A 71 9.84 14.22 13.68
C GLN A 71 8.56 15.03 13.57
N THR A 72 7.95 14.95 12.40
CA THR A 72 6.63 15.54 12.13
C THR A 72 5.61 14.44 11.89
N ILE A 73 4.39 14.65 12.36
CA ILE A 73 3.27 13.78 12.05
C ILE A 73 2.35 14.50 11.07
N ALA A 74 2.17 13.91 9.89
CA ALA A 74 1.29 14.41 8.85
C ALA A 74 0.04 13.53 8.76
N MET A 75 -1.15 14.14 8.83
CA MET A 75 -2.42 13.46 8.57
C MET A 75 -2.67 13.45 7.07
N THR A 76 -3.03 12.26 6.54
CA THR A 76 -3.31 12.07 5.12
C THR A 76 -4.27 10.89 4.93
N GLN A 77 -4.51 10.51 3.69
CA GLN A 77 -5.34 9.37 3.33
C GLN A 77 -4.51 8.25 2.70
N CYS A 78 -4.91 7.02 2.95
CA CYS A 78 -4.37 5.85 2.31
C CYS A 78 -5.07 5.62 0.97
N PHE A 79 -4.32 5.61 -0.11
CA PHE A 79 -4.80 5.27 -1.45
C PHE A 79 -4.41 3.84 -1.89
N GLY A 80 -4.20 2.95 -0.94
CA GLY A 80 -3.93 1.54 -1.23
C GLY A 80 -5.15 0.75 -1.70
N CYS A 81 -6.35 1.26 -1.48
CA CYS A 81 -7.63 0.69 -1.94
C CYS A 81 -8.74 1.75 -1.88
N TRP A 82 -9.96 1.36 -2.28
CA TRP A 82 -11.14 2.22 -2.37
C TRP A 82 -11.63 2.79 -1.03
N THR A 83 -11.24 2.18 0.09
CA THR A 83 -11.71 2.59 1.42
C THR A 83 -11.19 3.97 1.82
N GLN A 84 -10.04 4.40 1.30
CA GLN A 84 -9.45 5.73 1.55
C GLN A 84 -9.33 6.08 3.04
N CYS A 85 -8.93 5.11 3.86
CA CYS A 85 -8.79 5.30 5.31
C CYS A 85 -7.87 6.46 5.63
N GLY A 86 -8.23 7.25 6.63
CA GLY A 86 -7.35 8.27 7.18
C GLY A 86 -6.14 7.63 7.86
N ILE A 87 -4.96 8.12 7.54
CA ILE A 87 -3.70 7.67 8.14
C ILE A 87 -2.89 8.85 8.66
N ARG A 88 -1.99 8.55 9.59
CA ARG A 88 -0.93 9.46 10.02
C ARG A 88 0.42 8.91 9.58
N ALA A 89 1.21 9.76 8.97
CA ALA A 89 2.57 9.47 8.53
C ALA A 89 3.56 10.17 9.47
N ARG A 90 4.49 9.41 10.04
CA ARG A 90 5.60 9.97 10.80
C ARG A 90 6.75 10.24 9.83
N VAL A 91 7.21 11.46 9.79
CA VAL A 91 8.27 11.95 8.89
C VAL A 91 9.46 12.39 9.72
N ASN A 92 10.67 11.93 9.38
CA ASN A 92 11.90 12.32 10.06
C ASN A 92 12.40 13.69 9.56
N ALA A 93 13.50 14.17 10.15
CA ALA A 93 14.11 15.46 9.79
C ALA A 93 14.56 15.55 8.32
N ASP A 94 14.85 14.42 7.67
CA ASP A 94 15.25 14.36 6.27
C ASP A 94 14.05 14.34 5.30
N GLY A 95 12.82 14.48 5.81
CA GLY A 95 11.60 14.40 5.04
C GLY A 95 11.18 12.97 4.65
N LYS A 96 11.81 11.95 5.23
CA LYS A 96 11.49 10.54 4.94
C LYS A 96 10.36 10.05 5.85
N VAL A 97 9.34 9.44 5.25
CA VAL A 97 8.27 8.75 6.00
C VAL A 97 8.86 7.49 6.62
N ILE A 98 8.79 7.38 7.94
CA ILE A 98 9.38 6.27 8.70
C ILE A 98 8.35 5.34 9.32
N ARG A 99 7.08 5.78 9.41
CA ARG A 99 5.99 4.98 9.93
C ARG A 99 4.64 5.47 9.42
N ILE A 100 3.72 4.53 9.26
CA ILE A 100 2.31 4.79 8.96
C ILE A 100 1.46 4.12 10.04
N ALA A 101 0.46 4.85 10.54
CA ALA A 101 -0.54 4.37 11.49
C ALA A 101 -1.92 4.93 11.13
N GLY A 102 -2.99 4.48 11.76
CA GLY A 102 -4.33 5.04 11.56
C GLY A 102 -4.45 6.46 12.07
N ASN A 103 -5.33 7.25 11.47
CA ASN A 103 -5.70 8.58 11.94
C ASN A 103 -6.79 8.46 13.02
N PRO A 104 -6.57 8.91 14.26
CA PRO A 104 -7.52 8.74 15.36
C PRO A 104 -8.83 9.52 15.19
N TYR A 105 -8.84 10.52 14.33
CA TYR A 105 -10.04 11.30 14.02
C TYR A 105 -10.89 10.69 12.89
N HIS A 106 -10.40 9.64 12.24
CA HIS A 106 -11.04 9.11 11.04
C HIS A 106 -11.83 7.83 11.33
N PRO A 107 -13.14 7.76 10.98
CA PRO A 107 -14.03 6.67 11.35
C PRO A 107 -13.63 5.31 10.78
N LEU A 108 -12.89 5.28 9.67
CA LEU A 108 -12.40 4.02 9.08
C LEU A 108 -11.07 3.54 9.68
N SER A 109 -10.49 4.31 10.60
CA SER A 109 -9.23 3.96 11.25
C SER A 109 -9.38 3.71 12.74
N GLN A 110 -10.52 4.04 13.30
CA GLN A 110 -10.83 3.88 14.72
C GLN A 110 -12.32 3.62 14.92
N GLU A 111 -12.65 2.70 15.81
CA GLU A 111 -14.04 2.33 16.11
C GLU A 111 -14.81 3.50 16.75
N HIS A 112 -14.16 4.24 17.63
CA HIS A 112 -14.68 5.44 18.27
C HIS A 112 -13.77 6.62 17.92
N PRO A 113 -14.00 7.30 16.78
CA PRO A 113 -13.17 8.40 16.36
C PRO A 113 -13.15 9.52 17.39
N ILE A 114 -11.98 10.08 17.62
CA ILE A 114 -11.82 11.27 18.45
C ILE A 114 -12.44 12.46 17.71
N ASP A 115 -13.15 13.33 18.42
CA ASP A 115 -13.72 14.52 17.83
C ASP A 115 -12.63 15.43 17.23
N SER A 116 -12.88 15.97 16.06
CA SER A 116 -11.92 16.80 15.32
C SER A 116 -11.56 18.12 16.03
N SER A 117 -12.35 18.54 17.01
CA SER A 117 -12.06 19.71 17.85
C SER A 117 -11.01 19.42 18.93
N VAL A 118 -10.74 18.15 19.25
CA VAL A 118 -9.73 17.76 20.24
C VAL A 118 -8.33 18.05 19.66
N PRO A 119 -7.48 18.81 20.39
CA PRO A 119 -6.13 19.09 19.96
C PRO A 119 -5.30 17.82 19.72
N PHE A 120 -4.41 17.87 18.73
CA PHE A 120 -3.61 16.72 18.35
C PHE A 120 -2.80 16.09 19.50
N SER A 121 -2.22 16.92 20.38
CA SER A 121 -1.47 16.44 21.56
C SER A 121 -2.35 15.65 22.52
N GLU A 122 -3.56 16.13 22.75
CA GLU A 122 -4.54 15.46 23.61
C GLU A 122 -5.05 14.15 22.98
N ALA A 123 -5.29 14.16 21.69
CA ALA A 123 -5.67 12.94 20.95
C ALA A 123 -4.55 11.89 21.00
N MET A 124 -3.28 12.30 20.91
CA MET A 124 -2.16 11.38 21.02
C MET A 124 -2.01 10.83 22.45
N GLU A 125 -2.31 11.62 23.46
CA GLU A 125 -2.32 11.17 24.86
C GLU A 125 -3.39 10.11 25.10
N GLN A 126 -4.58 10.24 24.51
CA GLN A 126 -5.64 9.23 24.56
C GLN A 126 -5.23 7.90 23.91
N LEU A 127 -4.28 7.91 22.98
CA LEU A 127 -3.73 6.71 22.35
C LEU A 127 -2.52 6.13 23.10
N ALA A 128 -2.08 6.75 24.17
CA ALA A 128 -0.94 6.30 24.97
C ALA A 128 -1.39 5.43 26.16
N GLY A 129 -0.45 4.67 26.72
CA GLY A 129 -0.69 3.86 27.91
C GLY A 129 -1.73 2.76 27.74
N GLU A 130 -2.38 2.38 28.82
CA GLU A 130 -3.40 1.31 28.83
C GLU A 130 -4.66 1.70 28.07
N SER A 131 -5.10 2.95 28.19
CA SER A 131 -6.25 3.48 27.42
C SER A 131 -6.05 3.39 25.90
N GLY A 132 -4.82 3.48 25.45
CA GLY A 132 -4.49 3.34 24.02
C GLY A 132 -4.68 1.92 23.48
N LEU A 133 -4.83 0.91 24.33
CA LEU A 133 -5.15 -0.46 23.90
C LEU A 133 -6.61 -0.57 23.42
N ASP A 134 -7.51 0.15 24.06
CA ASP A 134 -8.93 0.15 23.72
C ASP A 134 -9.25 1.16 22.62
N ALA A 135 -8.51 2.28 22.58
CA ALA A 135 -8.68 3.36 21.63
C ALA A 135 -7.73 3.29 20.42
N ARG A 136 -7.43 2.09 19.92
CA ARG A 136 -6.46 1.91 18.82
C ARG A 136 -6.91 2.57 17.53
N SER A 137 -6.05 3.39 16.99
CA SER A 137 -6.15 3.88 15.62
C SER A 137 -5.20 3.12 14.72
N THR A 138 -5.74 2.29 13.82
CA THR A 138 -4.95 1.34 13.03
C THR A 138 -5.09 1.57 11.54
N ALA A 139 -4.00 1.34 10.80
CA ALA A 139 -4.05 1.08 9.38
C ALA A 139 -4.12 -0.44 9.16
N CYS A 140 -4.81 -0.89 8.11
CA CYS A 140 -4.78 -2.32 7.73
C CYS A 140 -3.37 -2.72 7.26
N ALA A 141 -3.13 -4.02 7.08
CA ALA A 141 -1.83 -4.53 6.63
C ALA A 141 -1.34 -3.85 5.33
N ARG A 142 -2.22 -3.64 4.35
CA ARG A 142 -1.88 -2.92 3.10
C ARG A 142 -1.47 -1.47 3.37
N GLY A 143 -2.19 -0.73 4.21
CA GLY A 143 -1.86 0.64 4.58
C GLY A 143 -0.53 0.73 5.35
N ALA A 144 -0.28 -0.21 6.25
CA ALA A 144 0.96 -0.25 7.03
C ALA A 144 2.19 -0.54 6.16
N THR A 145 2.04 -1.33 5.08
CA THR A 145 3.13 -1.70 4.16
C THR A 145 3.33 -0.72 2.99
N LEU A 146 2.62 0.41 2.93
CA LEU A 146 2.85 1.42 1.89
C LEU A 146 4.28 1.95 1.85
N LEU A 147 5.00 1.90 2.97
CA LEU A 147 6.43 2.29 3.02
C LEU A 147 7.29 1.41 2.13
N GLU A 148 7.00 0.12 2.06
CA GLU A 148 7.72 -0.81 1.19
C GLU A 148 7.52 -0.46 -0.29
N SER A 149 6.30 -0.08 -0.67
CA SER A 149 6.02 0.40 -2.04
C SER A 149 6.69 1.75 -2.32
N LEU A 150 6.69 2.66 -1.34
CA LEU A 150 7.28 3.99 -1.49
C LEU A 150 8.80 3.94 -1.68
N TYR A 151 9.48 3.08 -0.92
CA TYR A 151 10.94 2.96 -0.91
C TYR A 151 11.45 1.68 -1.60
N SER A 152 10.59 1.01 -2.36
CA SER A 152 10.98 -0.18 -3.11
C SER A 152 12.12 0.13 -4.09
N PRO A 153 13.19 -0.68 -4.09
CA PRO A 153 14.27 -0.54 -5.09
C PRO A 153 13.79 -0.86 -6.50
N LEU A 154 12.63 -1.52 -6.63
CA LEU A 154 12.01 -1.84 -7.92
C LEU A 154 11.05 -0.75 -8.41
N ARG A 155 10.86 0.33 -7.64
CA ARG A 155 10.00 1.43 -8.03
C ARG A 155 10.55 2.11 -9.28
N LEU A 156 9.69 2.28 -10.29
CA LEU A 156 10.02 3.03 -11.49
C LEU A 156 10.08 4.53 -11.14
N LEU A 157 11.23 5.15 -11.33
CA LEU A 157 11.46 6.58 -11.05
C LEU A 157 11.52 7.40 -12.34
N GLU A 158 11.66 6.75 -13.48
CA GLU A 158 11.78 7.37 -14.80
C GLU A 158 10.81 6.69 -15.77
N PRO A 159 10.34 7.36 -16.80
CA PRO A 159 9.54 6.74 -17.83
C PRO A 159 10.32 5.61 -18.53
N MET A 160 9.60 4.56 -18.90
CA MET A 160 10.18 3.43 -19.61
C MET A 160 9.40 3.16 -20.89
N LYS A 161 10.13 3.04 -22.00
CA LYS A 161 9.61 2.71 -23.31
C LYS A 161 9.91 1.25 -23.64
N ARG A 162 8.95 0.55 -24.21
CA ARG A 162 9.17 -0.79 -24.75
C ARG A 162 10.15 -0.73 -25.92
N VAL A 163 11.11 -1.63 -25.95
CA VAL A 163 11.98 -1.90 -27.10
C VAL A 163 11.83 -3.35 -27.53
N GLY A 164 11.89 -3.60 -28.83
CA GLY A 164 11.64 -4.92 -29.38
C GLY A 164 10.13 -5.28 -29.47
N LYS A 165 9.85 -6.53 -29.78
CA LYS A 165 8.49 -7.04 -30.00
C LYS A 165 7.67 -7.07 -28.70
N ARG A 166 6.35 -7.03 -28.82
CA ARG A 166 5.44 -7.23 -27.70
C ARG A 166 5.70 -8.59 -27.04
N GLY A 167 5.75 -8.61 -25.71
CA GLY A 167 6.01 -9.83 -24.92
C GLY A 167 7.47 -10.15 -24.66
N GLU A 168 8.44 -9.45 -25.29
CA GLU A 168 9.87 -9.69 -25.01
C GLU A 168 10.34 -9.14 -23.64
N GLY A 169 9.55 -8.31 -23.00
CA GLY A 169 9.89 -7.74 -21.68
C GLY A 169 11.11 -6.79 -21.68
N LYS A 170 11.46 -6.25 -22.85
CA LYS A 170 12.59 -5.33 -22.99
C LYS A 170 12.14 -3.88 -22.89
N TRP A 171 12.84 -3.12 -22.04
CA TRP A 171 12.49 -1.75 -21.74
C TRP A 171 13.72 -0.84 -21.76
N GLN A 172 13.54 0.39 -22.24
CA GLN A 172 14.54 1.44 -22.24
C GLN A 172 14.00 2.61 -21.41
N ARG A 173 14.86 3.23 -20.60
CA ARG A 173 14.56 4.50 -19.94
C ARG A 173 14.57 5.62 -20.96
N ILE A 174 13.60 6.52 -20.85
CA ILE A 174 13.50 7.71 -21.66
C ILE A 174 13.27 8.93 -20.75
N SER A 175 13.53 10.13 -21.26
CA SER A 175 13.21 11.34 -20.52
C SER A 175 11.70 11.59 -20.50
N PHE A 176 11.26 12.42 -19.56
CA PHE A 176 9.84 12.80 -19.47
C PHE A 176 9.43 13.64 -20.70
N GLU A 177 10.32 14.49 -21.20
CA GLU A 177 10.11 15.28 -22.40
C GLU A 177 9.91 14.38 -23.61
N GLN A 178 10.76 13.36 -23.78
CA GLN A 178 10.62 12.38 -24.85
C GLN A 178 9.29 11.61 -24.74
N LEU A 179 8.89 11.21 -23.52
CA LEU A 179 7.59 10.56 -23.30
C LEU A 179 6.45 11.44 -23.81
N ILE A 180 6.45 12.71 -23.41
CA ILE A 180 5.39 13.64 -23.81
C ILE A 180 5.40 13.86 -25.33
N GLU A 181 6.55 14.07 -25.92
CA GLU A 181 6.69 14.25 -27.35
C GLU A 181 6.15 13.06 -28.14
N GLU A 182 6.60 11.86 -27.81
CA GLU A 182 6.16 10.64 -28.50
C GLU A 182 4.66 10.33 -28.32
N VAL A 183 4.10 10.60 -27.14
CA VAL A 183 2.66 10.42 -26.90
C VAL A 183 1.83 11.46 -27.66
N VAL A 184 2.32 12.72 -27.76
CA VAL A 184 1.57 13.80 -28.39
C VAL A 184 1.71 13.76 -29.91
N GLU A 185 2.92 13.57 -30.42
CA GLU A 185 3.19 13.67 -31.88
C GLU A 185 3.10 12.30 -32.58
N GLY A 186 3.35 11.20 -31.86
CA GLY A 186 3.43 9.88 -32.48
C GLY A 186 4.73 9.63 -33.23
N GLY A 187 4.70 8.75 -34.23
CA GLY A 187 5.85 8.40 -35.06
C GLY A 187 6.07 6.90 -35.23
N ASP A 188 7.19 6.51 -35.81
CA ASP A 188 7.64 5.10 -35.81
C ASP A 188 8.36 4.80 -34.49
N LEU A 189 7.57 4.52 -33.47
CA LEU A 189 8.05 4.45 -32.10
C LEU A 189 8.61 3.07 -31.71
N PHE A 190 8.22 2.01 -32.44
CA PHE A 190 8.45 0.63 -32.01
C PHE A 190 9.01 -0.26 -33.13
N GLY A 191 9.30 0.31 -34.34
CA GLY A 191 9.70 -0.46 -35.50
C GLY A 191 8.59 -1.36 -36.07
N GLU A 192 7.34 -1.07 -35.73
CA GLU A 192 6.12 -1.79 -36.14
C GLU A 192 5.24 -0.93 -37.05
N GLY A 193 5.75 0.17 -37.57
CA GLY A 193 5.05 1.17 -38.36
C GLY A 193 4.69 2.42 -37.58
N HIS A 194 4.08 3.38 -38.27
CA HIS A 194 3.66 4.66 -37.69
C HIS A 194 2.53 4.50 -36.68
N VAL A 195 2.67 5.18 -35.56
CA VAL A 195 1.64 5.30 -34.51
C VAL A 195 1.19 6.75 -34.44
N ASP A 196 -0.09 7.01 -34.60
CA ASP A 196 -0.66 8.34 -34.46
C ASP A 196 -0.58 8.81 -32.99
N GLY A 197 -0.06 10.02 -32.78
CA GLY A 197 -0.06 10.66 -31.48
C GLY A 197 -1.41 11.31 -31.15
N LEU A 198 -1.54 11.78 -29.90
CA LEU A 198 -2.77 12.42 -29.44
C LEU A 198 -3.19 13.61 -30.31
N ARG A 199 -2.24 14.36 -30.86
CA ARG A 199 -2.50 15.51 -31.75
C ARG A 199 -3.20 15.06 -33.04
N ALA A 200 -2.77 13.97 -33.65
CA ALA A 200 -3.32 13.46 -34.90
C ALA A 200 -4.75 12.90 -34.73
N ILE A 201 -5.04 12.31 -33.57
CA ILE A 201 -6.35 11.74 -33.26
C ILE A 201 -7.32 12.73 -32.59
N HIS A 202 -6.85 13.92 -32.17
CA HIS A 202 -7.71 14.97 -31.62
C HIS A 202 -8.45 15.71 -32.74
N ALA A 203 -9.38 15.02 -33.38
CA ALA A 203 -10.19 15.52 -34.48
C ALA A 203 -11.69 15.18 -34.24
N PRO A 204 -12.40 16.02 -33.46
CA PRO A 204 -13.78 15.75 -33.05
C PRO A 204 -14.79 15.74 -34.20
N ASP A 205 -14.48 16.43 -35.29
CA ASP A 205 -15.36 16.55 -36.46
C ASP A 205 -15.04 15.55 -37.58
N THR A 206 -14.00 14.73 -37.39
CA THR A 206 -13.57 13.76 -38.41
C THR A 206 -13.97 12.35 -37.97
N PRO A 207 -14.76 11.59 -38.74
CA PRO A 207 -15.12 10.23 -38.38
C PRO A 207 -13.89 9.31 -38.40
N ILE A 208 -13.88 8.27 -37.52
CA ILE A 208 -12.87 7.21 -37.57
C ILE A 208 -12.93 6.48 -38.91
N ASP A 209 -14.13 6.14 -39.33
CA ASP A 209 -14.44 5.48 -40.63
C ASP A 209 -15.71 6.11 -41.20
N ALA A 210 -15.60 6.70 -42.39
CA ALA A 210 -16.74 7.30 -43.07
C ALA A 210 -17.81 6.26 -43.45
N LYS A 211 -17.42 4.97 -43.61
CA LYS A 211 -18.36 3.88 -43.93
C LYS A 211 -19.07 3.34 -42.69
N HIS A 212 -18.54 3.62 -41.51
CA HIS A 212 -19.08 3.15 -40.24
C HIS A 212 -19.23 4.33 -39.25
N PRO A 213 -20.21 5.23 -39.48
CA PRO A 213 -20.38 6.45 -38.66
C PRO A 213 -20.65 6.14 -37.17
N SER A 214 -21.11 4.95 -36.84
CA SER A 214 -21.34 4.52 -35.46
C SER A 214 -20.06 4.47 -34.59
N PHE A 215 -18.88 4.39 -35.20
CA PHE A 215 -17.60 4.47 -34.48
C PHE A 215 -17.31 5.86 -33.94
N GLY A 216 -17.99 6.86 -34.49
CA GLY A 216 -17.85 8.25 -34.05
C GLY A 216 -16.58 8.93 -34.55
N PRO A 217 -16.18 10.05 -33.90
CA PRO A 217 -15.05 10.84 -34.32
C PRO A 217 -13.71 10.19 -33.97
N LYS A 218 -12.64 10.66 -34.62
CA LYS A 218 -11.26 10.19 -34.38
C LYS A 218 -10.84 10.30 -32.91
N THR A 219 -11.37 11.24 -32.15
CA THR A 219 -11.13 11.34 -30.71
C THR A 219 -11.49 10.06 -29.93
N ASN A 220 -12.42 9.26 -30.44
CA ASN A 220 -12.79 7.97 -29.85
C ASN A 220 -11.69 6.88 -29.99
N GLN A 221 -10.60 7.13 -30.71
CA GLN A 221 -9.43 6.26 -30.71
C GLN A 221 -8.67 6.31 -29.38
N LEU A 222 -8.87 7.35 -28.55
CA LEU A 222 -8.36 7.40 -27.20
C LEU A 222 -9.29 6.65 -26.24
N LEU A 223 -8.78 5.62 -25.59
CA LEU A 223 -9.41 4.95 -24.47
C LEU A 223 -8.65 5.32 -23.19
N VAL A 224 -9.34 5.87 -22.21
CA VAL A 224 -8.80 6.10 -20.86
C VAL A 224 -9.49 5.14 -19.90
N THR A 225 -8.69 4.38 -19.16
CA THR A 225 -9.19 3.45 -18.14
C THR A 225 -8.65 3.83 -16.77
N ASN A 226 -9.48 3.65 -15.76
CA ASN A 226 -9.11 3.75 -14.36
C ASN A 226 -9.56 2.47 -13.64
N THR A 227 -8.81 2.04 -12.63
CA THR A 227 -9.10 0.78 -11.91
C THR A 227 -9.76 1.00 -10.57
N SER A 228 -9.72 2.23 -10.04
CA SER A 228 -10.30 2.56 -8.74
C SER A 228 -10.50 4.07 -8.60
N ASP A 229 -11.50 4.45 -7.82
CA ASP A 229 -11.80 5.84 -7.48
C ASP A 229 -10.85 6.33 -6.38
N GLU A 230 -9.60 6.59 -6.75
CA GLU A 230 -8.55 7.06 -5.85
C GLU A 230 -8.42 8.60 -5.86
N GLY A 231 -9.50 9.31 -6.15
CA GLY A 231 -9.50 10.78 -6.24
C GLY A 231 -8.93 11.34 -7.55
N ARG A 232 -8.44 10.49 -8.44
CA ARG A 232 -7.94 10.89 -9.78
C ARG A 232 -8.95 10.65 -10.89
N ASP A 233 -9.99 9.88 -10.62
CA ASP A 233 -11.03 9.52 -11.58
C ASP A 233 -11.68 10.77 -12.19
N ALA A 234 -12.08 11.72 -11.38
CA ALA A 234 -12.69 12.97 -11.84
C ALA A 234 -11.77 13.76 -12.80
N PHE A 235 -10.46 13.77 -12.53
CA PHE A 235 -9.47 14.42 -13.40
C PHE A 235 -9.33 13.70 -14.74
N LEU A 236 -9.17 12.37 -14.71
CA LEU A 236 -9.04 11.55 -15.91
C LEU A 236 -10.32 11.58 -16.76
N ARG A 237 -11.47 11.50 -16.13
CA ARG A 237 -12.79 11.61 -16.76
C ARG A 237 -12.96 12.95 -17.44
N ARG A 238 -12.64 14.05 -16.75
CA ARG A 238 -12.68 15.40 -17.31
C ARG A 238 -11.75 15.53 -18.51
N PHE A 239 -10.54 15.01 -18.42
CA PHE A 239 -9.60 15.03 -19.55
C PHE A 239 -10.17 14.23 -20.73
N ALA A 240 -10.54 12.97 -20.54
CA ALA A 240 -11.00 12.12 -21.64
C ALA A 240 -12.28 12.63 -22.31
N LEU A 241 -13.33 12.90 -21.49
CA LEU A 241 -14.66 13.20 -22.02
C LEU A 241 -14.82 14.65 -22.44
N ASN A 242 -14.31 15.60 -21.62
CA ASN A 242 -14.59 17.01 -21.84
C ASN A 242 -13.47 17.75 -22.59
N SER A 243 -12.21 17.46 -22.27
CA SER A 243 -11.08 18.16 -22.88
C SER A 243 -10.65 17.52 -24.19
N PHE A 244 -10.53 16.21 -24.23
CA PHE A 244 -10.14 15.47 -25.44
C PHE A 244 -11.34 15.14 -26.35
N GLY A 245 -12.52 14.95 -25.77
CA GLY A 245 -13.74 14.64 -26.51
C GLY A 245 -13.90 13.17 -26.89
N SER A 246 -13.19 12.25 -26.25
CA SER A 246 -13.40 10.82 -26.41
C SER A 246 -14.57 10.35 -25.54
N LYS A 247 -15.41 9.47 -26.06
CA LYS A 247 -16.46 8.78 -25.30
C LYS A 247 -15.96 7.53 -24.57
N ASN A 248 -14.71 7.11 -24.84
CA ASN A 248 -14.15 5.86 -24.34
C ASN A 248 -13.43 6.09 -23.01
N PHE A 249 -14.23 6.11 -21.95
CA PHE A 249 -13.77 6.12 -20.58
C PHE A 249 -14.34 4.91 -19.83
N GLY A 250 -13.47 4.11 -19.22
CA GLY A 250 -13.83 2.92 -18.44
C GLY A 250 -13.22 2.98 -17.04
N ALA A 251 -14.00 2.60 -16.01
CA ALA A 251 -13.57 2.50 -14.62
C ALA A 251 -13.96 1.12 -14.04
#